data_cde0779fc0edf838197f5afcf0f9e4b2
#
_entry.id   cde0779fc0edf838197f5afcf0f9e4b2
#
_cell.length_a   1.000
_cell.length_b   1.000
_cell.length_c   1.000
_cell.angle_alpha   90.00
_cell.angle_beta   90.00
_cell.angle_gamma   90.00
#
_symmetry.space_group_name_H-M   'P 1'
#
loop_
_entity.id
_entity.type
_entity.pdbx_description
1 polymer ?
#
loop_
_entity_poly.entity_id
_entity_poly.type
_entity_poly.pdbx_seq_one_letter_code
_entity_poly.pdbx_strand_id
1 'polypeptide(L)'
;MIHISELMRKCEEEGIKITKMGLYISGEKYGFIYEDENTKTKEFDKEKFLNWIELTKEKAPENWLTVKQLSEKMNISISQAYILIKDEDSGARTFGTNGVMYVDPSRIEKIIAKRGNRYEL
;
A
#
# COMPACT_ATOMS: atom_id res chain seq x y z
N MET A 1 24.61 -8.91 -13.53
CA MET A 1 23.63 -8.30 -14.45
C MET A 1 22.24 -8.91 -14.25
N ILE A 2 21.23 -8.08 -14.22
CA ILE A 2 19.86 -8.53 -14.01
C ILE A 2 19.25 -9.07 -15.31
N HIS A 3 18.53 -10.20 -15.23
CA HIS A 3 17.74 -10.75 -16.33
C HIS A 3 16.25 -10.49 -16.02
N ILE A 4 15.72 -9.39 -16.54
CA ILE A 4 14.35 -8.95 -16.27
C ILE A 4 13.32 -10.01 -16.64
N SER A 5 13.59 -10.82 -17.67
CA SER A 5 12.68 -11.89 -18.08
C SER A 5 12.48 -12.96 -17.01
N GLU A 6 13.51 -13.24 -16.21
CA GLU A 6 13.40 -14.17 -15.09
C GLU A 6 12.53 -13.61 -13.96
N LEU A 7 12.67 -12.30 -13.68
CA LEU A 7 11.83 -11.63 -12.70
C LEU A 7 10.38 -11.59 -13.15
N MET A 8 10.15 -11.33 -14.43
CA MET A 8 8.81 -11.35 -15.02
C MET A 8 8.16 -12.72 -14.88
N ARG A 9 8.93 -13.78 -15.15
CA ARG A 9 8.43 -15.16 -15.01
C ARG A 9 8.08 -15.46 -13.55
N LYS A 10 8.92 -15.04 -12.60
CA LYS A 10 8.65 -15.23 -11.17
C LYS A 10 7.38 -14.50 -10.72
N CYS A 11 7.19 -13.29 -11.20
CA CYS A 11 5.96 -12.54 -10.94
C CYS A 11 4.73 -13.27 -11.46
N GLU A 12 4.81 -13.81 -12.69
CA GLU A 12 3.74 -14.58 -13.30
C GLU A 12 3.42 -15.83 -12.47
N GLU A 13 4.43 -16.56 -12.01
CA GLU A 13 4.27 -17.74 -11.16
C GLU A 13 3.55 -17.37 -9.84
N GLU A 14 3.78 -16.19 -9.34
CA GLU A 14 3.15 -15.70 -8.09
C GLU A 14 1.81 -15.00 -8.32
N GLY A 15 1.30 -15.00 -9.55
CA GLY A 15 0.03 -14.39 -9.88
C GLY A 15 0.06 -12.86 -9.93
N ILE A 16 1.23 -12.26 -10.02
CA ILE A 16 1.39 -10.81 -10.08
C ILE A 16 1.37 -10.37 -11.54
N LYS A 17 0.38 -9.56 -11.89
CA LYS A 17 0.27 -8.97 -13.23
C LYS A 17 0.99 -7.63 -13.25
N ILE A 18 2.12 -7.57 -13.93
CA ILE A 18 2.92 -6.35 -14.01
C ILE A 18 3.62 -6.29 -15.37
N THR A 19 3.75 -5.08 -15.91
CA THR A 19 4.52 -4.86 -17.13
C THR A 19 6.01 -4.81 -16.81
N LYS A 20 6.83 -4.97 -17.84
CA LYS A 20 8.29 -4.86 -17.70
C LYS A 20 8.68 -3.51 -17.11
N MET A 21 8.09 -2.42 -17.62
CA MET A 21 8.33 -1.06 -17.12
C MET A 21 7.89 -0.92 -15.66
N GLY A 22 6.70 -1.44 -15.33
CA GLY A 22 6.20 -1.43 -13.95
C GLY A 22 7.12 -2.16 -13.00
N LEU A 23 7.72 -3.26 -13.44
CA LEU A 23 8.68 -4.02 -12.65
C LEU A 23 9.95 -3.21 -12.38
N TYR A 24 10.48 -2.50 -13.38
CA TYR A 24 11.63 -1.61 -13.18
C TYR A 24 11.31 -0.49 -12.21
N ILE A 25 10.14 0.15 -12.36
CA ILE A 25 9.71 1.23 -11.48
C ILE A 25 9.59 0.72 -10.04
N SER A 26 8.94 -0.42 -9.84
CA SER A 26 8.80 -1.03 -8.51
C SER A 26 10.17 -1.44 -7.96
N GLY A 27 11.03 -1.97 -8.80
CA GLY A 27 12.37 -2.40 -8.40
C GLY A 27 13.21 -1.25 -7.85
N GLU A 28 13.17 -0.11 -8.52
CA GLU A 28 13.88 1.07 -8.05
C GLU A 28 13.25 1.63 -6.77
N LYS A 29 11.92 1.68 -6.71
CA LYS A 29 11.20 2.18 -5.54
C LYS A 29 11.45 1.35 -4.29
N TYR A 30 11.44 0.03 -4.41
CA TYR A 30 11.61 -0.89 -3.27
C TYR A 30 13.04 -1.40 -3.11
N GLY A 31 13.94 -0.97 -3.97
CA GLY A 31 15.36 -1.22 -3.84
C GLY A 31 15.84 -2.59 -4.31
N PHE A 32 14.99 -3.41 -4.96
CA PHE A 32 15.47 -4.70 -5.48
C PHE A 32 16.10 -4.61 -6.86
N ILE A 33 16.01 -3.46 -7.52
CA ILE A 33 16.77 -3.13 -8.73
C ILE A 33 17.54 -1.86 -8.43
N TYR A 34 18.85 -1.89 -8.58
CA TYR A 34 19.70 -0.75 -8.31
C TYR A 34 20.85 -0.70 -9.31
N GLU A 35 21.48 0.46 -9.46
CA GLU A 35 22.63 0.64 -10.32
C GLU A 35 23.91 0.51 -9.50
N ASP A 36 24.81 -0.37 -9.95
CA ASP A 36 26.13 -0.49 -9.34
C ASP A 36 26.95 0.75 -9.70
N GLU A 37 27.44 1.47 -8.69
CA GLU A 37 28.20 2.71 -8.87
C GLU A 37 29.50 2.53 -9.65
N ASN A 38 30.15 1.36 -9.50
CA ASN A 38 31.43 1.08 -10.13
C ASN A 38 31.28 0.67 -11.60
N THR A 39 30.33 -0.21 -11.90
CA THR A 39 30.17 -0.78 -13.24
C THR A 39 29.10 -0.08 -14.06
N LYS A 40 28.25 0.74 -13.43
CA LYS A 40 27.11 1.41 -14.06
C LYS A 40 26.10 0.43 -14.65
N THR A 41 26.08 -0.81 -14.18
CA THR A 41 25.13 -1.83 -14.60
C THR A 41 23.98 -1.93 -13.61
N LYS A 42 22.81 -2.35 -14.09
CA LYS A 42 21.67 -2.65 -13.24
C LYS A 42 21.88 -3.99 -12.55
N GLU A 43 21.75 -3.99 -11.25
CA GLU A 43 21.90 -5.18 -10.41
C GLU A 43 20.60 -5.48 -9.67
N PHE A 44 20.54 -6.68 -9.09
CA PHE A 44 19.33 -7.23 -8.52
C PHE A 44 19.58 -7.77 -7.10
N ASP A 45 18.72 -7.36 -6.16
CA ASP A 45 18.73 -7.87 -4.80
C ASP A 45 17.58 -8.86 -4.63
N LYS A 46 17.90 -10.14 -4.56
CA LYS A 46 16.92 -11.22 -4.47
C LYS A 46 16.08 -11.15 -3.20
N GLU A 47 16.69 -10.85 -2.07
CA GLU A 47 15.99 -10.77 -0.80
C GLU A 47 14.92 -9.67 -0.82
N LYS A 48 15.30 -8.50 -1.29
CA LYS A 48 14.35 -7.38 -1.41
C LYS A 48 13.25 -7.67 -2.42
N PHE A 49 13.56 -8.38 -3.49
CA PHE A 49 12.56 -8.80 -4.48
C PHE A 49 11.54 -9.74 -3.86
N LEU A 50 11.98 -10.75 -3.11
CA LEU A 50 11.08 -11.69 -2.43
C LEU A 50 10.22 -10.99 -1.38
N ASN A 51 10.79 -10.05 -0.65
CA ASN A 51 10.05 -9.23 0.31
C ASN A 51 8.96 -8.40 -0.39
N TRP A 52 9.28 -7.84 -1.56
CA TRP A 52 8.32 -7.11 -2.36
C TRP A 52 7.17 -8.00 -2.83
N ILE A 53 7.48 -9.23 -3.27
CA ILE A 53 6.44 -10.21 -3.67
C ILE A 53 5.48 -10.45 -2.51
N GLU A 54 6.00 -10.68 -1.31
CA GLU A 54 5.15 -10.88 -0.12
C GLU A 54 4.32 -9.63 0.19
N LEU A 55 4.90 -8.46 0.03
CA LEU A 55 4.18 -7.19 0.22
C LEU A 55 3.01 -7.05 -0.75
N THR A 56 3.18 -7.44 -2.03
CA THR A 56 2.10 -7.34 -3.02
C THR A 56 0.91 -8.24 -2.66
N LYS A 57 1.14 -9.31 -1.91
CA LYS A 57 0.09 -10.25 -1.50
C LYS A 57 -0.65 -9.79 -0.25
N GLU A 58 -0.15 -8.78 0.44
CA GLU A 58 -0.77 -8.28 1.66
C GLU A 58 -2.13 -7.64 1.34
N LYS A 59 -3.15 -8.02 2.10
CA LYS A 59 -4.50 -7.51 1.91
C LYS A 59 -5.04 -6.98 3.23
N ALA A 60 -5.82 -5.90 3.16
CA ALA A 60 -6.51 -5.37 4.32
C ALA A 60 -7.52 -6.38 4.88
N PRO A 61 -7.75 -6.41 6.19
CA PRO A 61 -8.85 -7.18 6.77
C PRO A 61 -10.19 -6.80 6.11
N GLU A 62 -11.10 -7.77 5.99
CA GLU A 62 -12.37 -7.56 5.29
C GLU A 62 -13.21 -6.42 5.86
N ASN A 63 -13.15 -6.20 7.17
CA ASN A 63 -13.93 -5.16 7.81
C ASN A 63 -13.31 -3.76 7.72
N TRP A 64 -12.09 -3.65 7.24
CA TRP A 64 -11.44 -2.35 7.07
C TRP A 64 -11.96 -1.65 5.81
N LEU A 65 -11.99 -0.33 5.84
CA LEU A 65 -12.59 0.48 4.79
C LEU A 65 -11.58 1.43 4.17
N THR A 66 -11.77 1.71 2.88
CA THR A 66 -11.05 2.81 2.20
C THR A 66 -11.67 4.14 2.64
N VAL A 67 -11.00 5.25 2.31
CA VAL A 67 -11.52 6.59 2.59
C VAL A 67 -12.91 6.78 2.01
N LYS A 68 -13.11 6.36 0.77
CA LYS A 68 -14.41 6.49 0.09
C LYS A 68 -15.49 5.68 0.80
N GLN A 69 -15.18 4.42 1.14
CA GLN A 69 -16.12 3.56 1.85
C GLN A 69 -16.45 4.11 3.24
N LEU A 70 -15.44 4.67 3.92
CA LEU A 70 -15.65 5.29 5.23
C LEU A 70 -16.59 6.49 5.13
N SER A 71 -16.38 7.36 4.13
CA SER A 71 -17.25 8.52 3.93
C SER A 71 -18.69 8.12 3.67
N GLU A 72 -18.89 7.08 2.88
CA GLU A 72 -20.23 6.55 2.59
C GLU A 72 -20.89 5.94 3.83
N LYS A 73 -20.14 5.13 4.57
CA LYS A 73 -20.68 4.47 5.78
C LYS A 73 -21.08 5.46 6.86
N MET A 74 -20.27 6.48 7.07
CA MET A 74 -20.51 7.47 8.12
C MET A 74 -21.32 8.67 7.66
N ASN A 75 -21.67 8.70 6.39
CA ASN A 75 -22.43 9.82 5.79
C ASN A 75 -21.73 11.16 6.00
N ILE A 76 -20.45 11.20 5.75
CA ILE A 76 -19.61 12.40 5.84
C ILE A 76 -18.92 12.65 4.50
N SER A 77 -18.36 13.83 4.31
CA SER A 77 -17.62 14.14 3.11
C SER A 77 -16.29 13.37 3.07
N ILE A 78 -15.70 13.23 1.87
CA ILE A 78 -14.39 12.62 1.71
C ILE A 78 -13.34 13.42 2.48
N SER A 79 -13.44 14.75 2.47
CA SER A 79 -12.53 15.63 3.22
C SER A 79 -12.57 15.36 4.71
N GLN A 80 -13.76 15.19 5.28
CA GLN A 80 -13.93 14.84 6.68
C GLN A 80 -13.37 13.45 6.99
N ALA A 81 -13.58 12.49 6.09
CA ALA A 81 -13.02 11.14 6.22
C ALA A 81 -11.48 11.18 6.24
N TYR A 82 -10.85 11.98 5.39
CA TYR A 82 -9.39 12.17 5.39
C TYR A 82 -8.90 12.75 6.71
N ILE A 83 -9.60 13.72 7.27
CA ILE A 83 -9.24 14.31 8.56
C ILE A 83 -9.25 13.24 9.66
N LEU A 84 -10.27 12.38 9.68
CA LEU A 84 -10.35 11.29 10.65
C LEU A 84 -9.23 10.27 10.47
N ILE A 85 -8.91 9.92 9.22
CA ILE A 85 -7.85 8.96 8.91
C ILE A 85 -6.46 9.49 9.31
N LYS A 86 -6.24 10.80 9.22
CA LYS A 86 -4.98 11.43 9.61
C LYS A 86 -4.78 11.50 11.12
N ASP A 87 -5.82 11.23 11.91
CA ASP A 87 -5.69 11.17 13.37
C ASP A 87 -4.73 10.02 13.72
N GLU A 88 -3.80 10.27 14.63
CA GLU A 88 -2.80 9.28 15.03
C GLU A 88 -3.40 8.02 15.65
N ASP A 89 -4.60 8.13 16.21
CA ASP A 89 -5.31 7.00 16.83
C ASP A 89 -6.08 6.16 15.81
N SER A 90 -6.15 6.58 14.55
CA SER A 90 -6.90 5.85 13.52
C SER A 90 -6.30 4.49 13.16
N GLY A 91 -4.98 4.36 13.27
CA GLY A 91 -4.29 3.16 12.85
C GLY A 91 -4.36 2.91 11.35
N ALA A 92 -4.73 3.92 10.55
CA ALA A 92 -4.82 3.80 9.10
C ALA A 92 -3.48 3.45 8.49
N ARG A 93 -3.47 2.54 7.51
CA ARG A 93 -2.25 2.14 6.82
C ARG A 93 -2.58 1.63 5.42
N THR A 94 -1.55 1.54 4.59
CA THR A 94 -1.66 0.89 3.30
C THR A 94 -1.40 -0.60 3.44
N PHE A 95 -2.01 -1.39 2.56
CA PHE A 95 -1.77 -2.82 2.43
C PHE A 95 -1.40 -3.10 0.99
N GLY A 96 -0.39 -3.94 0.78
CA GLY A 96 0.09 -4.20 -0.56
C GLY A 96 0.88 -3.03 -1.13
N THR A 97 0.85 -2.87 -2.42
CA THR A 97 1.67 -1.89 -3.16
C THR A 97 0.84 -0.88 -3.95
N ASN A 98 -0.49 -0.90 -3.81
CA ASN A 98 -1.38 -0.02 -4.58
C ASN A 98 -1.53 1.39 -3.99
N GLY A 99 -0.97 1.65 -2.81
CA GLY A 99 -1.01 2.96 -2.17
C GLY A 99 -2.37 3.35 -1.58
N VAL A 100 -3.34 2.45 -1.56
CA VAL A 100 -4.66 2.74 -1.01
C VAL A 100 -4.63 2.62 0.51
N MET A 101 -5.09 3.66 1.21
CA MET A 101 -5.21 3.65 2.67
C MET A 101 -6.48 2.93 3.10
N TYR A 102 -6.34 2.12 4.15
CA TYR A 102 -7.45 1.43 4.79
C TYR A 102 -7.46 1.76 6.28
N VAL A 103 -8.62 1.71 6.88
CA VAL A 103 -8.79 2.01 8.30
C VAL A 103 -9.83 1.09 8.93
N ASP A 104 -9.60 0.75 10.20
CA ASP A 104 -10.58 -0.01 10.99
C ASP A 104 -11.69 0.96 11.41
N PRO A 105 -12.94 0.76 10.94
CA PRO A 105 -14.03 1.69 11.28
C PRO A 105 -14.30 1.77 12.77
N SER A 106 -14.01 0.73 13.56
CA SER A 106 -14.20 0.78 15.00
C SER A 106 -13.29 1.81 15.67
N ARG A 107 -12.08 2.00 15.15
CA ARG A 107 -11.15 3.02 15.65
C ARG A 107 -11.65 4.42 15.34
N ILE A 108 -12.27 4.61 14.17
CA ILE A 108 -12.86 5.89 13.78
C ILE A 108 -14.03 6.24 14.70
N GLU A 109 -14.88 5.26 15.02
CA GLU A 109 -15.99 5.47 15.97
C GLU A 109 -15.48 5.92 17.33
N LYS A 110 -14.36 5.35 17.82
CA LYS A 110 -13.74 5.75 19.07
C LYS A 110 -13.19 7.17 19.02
N ILE A 111 -12.63 7.57 17.88
CA ILE A 111 -12.11 8.94 17.68
C ILE A 111 -13.27 9.93 17.74
N ILE A 112 -14.37 9.63 17.06
CA ILE A 112 -15.57 10.48 17.04
C ILE A 112 -16.13 10.62 18.46
N ALA A 113 -16.26 9.52 19.20
CA ALA A 113 -16.72 9.53 20.58
C ALA A 113 -15.83 10.37 21.48
N LYS A 114 -14.51 10.28 21.31
CA LYS A 114 -13.52 11.05 22.07
C LYS A 114 -13.63 12.55 21.79
N ARG A 115 -13.94 12.93 20.55
CA ARG A 115 -14.12 14.32 20.14
C ARG A 115 -15.48 14.89 20.51
N GLY A 116 -16.36 14.05 21.05
CA GLY A 116 -17.72 14.43 21.41
C GLY A 116 -18.58 14.73 20.19
N ASN A 117 -19.47 15.73 20.28
CA ASN A 117 -20.47 16.04 19.25
C ASN A 117 -19.89 16.80 18.05
N ARG A 118 -18.58 16.88 17.91
CA ARG A 118 -17.93 17.69 16.86
C ARG A 118 -18.35 17.27 15.45
N TYR A 119 -18.63 15.98 15.24
CA TYR A 119 -18.98 15.42 13.94
C TYR A 119 -20.44 14.93 13.87
N GLU A 120 -21.22 15.16 14.91
CA GLU A 120 -22.64 14.87 14.90
C GLU A 120 -23.37 16.03 14.24
N LEU A 121 -24.22 15.72 13.31
CA LEU A 121 -24.98 16.70 12.56
C LEU A 121 -26.45 16.64 12.91
#